data_bfa9ac5790095f6e29754eca732c797c
#
_entry.id   bfa9ac5790095f6e29754eca732c797c
#
_cell.length_a   1.000
_cell.length_b   1.000
_cell.length_c   1.000
_cell.angle_alpha   90.00
_cell.angle_beta   90.00
_cell.angle_gamma   90.00
#
_symmetry.space_group_name_H-M   'P 1'
#
loop_
_entity.id
_entity.type
_entity.pdbx_description
1 polymer ?
#
loop_
_entity_poly.entity_id
_entity_poly.type
_entity_poly.pdbx_seq_one_letter_code
_entity_poly.pdbx_strand_id
1 'polypeptide(L)'
;MSRYSIPFPRLGVLLIITPLICVAQPIATPLHSGDMFPQFTGKTLTGKPLELPAVAAVKPAVVIFSFTRRAGKDAQLWSERIAKDFPRDVPCYTMIMLESVPTLFRGMVVSGIKGDMPPAVQDRTIVSYRDEELWKQRLAATDDSHAYVLLLGSHGHMQWESSGAFNDSDYTQLKSRIQEQIKFVNAPRVH
;
A
#
# COMPACT_ATOMS: atom_id res chain seq x y z
N MET A 1 -57.76 18.79 61.18
CA MET A 1 -57.35 19.26 59.90
C MET A 1 -55.81 19.16 59.85
N SER A 2 -55.30 18.02 59.37
CA SER A 2 -53.86 17.72 59.33
C SER A 2 -53.36 17.89 57.89
N ARG A 3 -52.38 18.80 57.64
CA ARG A 3 -51.78 19.05 56.35
C ARG A 3 -50.53 18.21 56.28
N TYR A 4 -50.58 17.21 55.45
CA TYR A 4 -49.37 16.46 55.06
C TYR A 4 -48.60 17.22 53.94
N SER A 5 -47.39 17.62 54.27
CA SER A 5 -46.43 18.22 53.29
C SER A 5 -45.52 17.12 52.78
N ILE A 6 -45.58 16.85 51.48
CA ILE A 6 -44.68 15.84 50.77
C ILE A 6 -43.43 16.57 50.32
N PRO A 7 -42.22 16.15 50.73
CA PRO A 7 -41.01 16.73 50.21
C PRO A 7 -40.66 16.11 48.80
N PHE A 8 -40.50 16.96 47.74
CA PHE A 8 -40.02 16.60 46.50
C PHE A 8 -38.50 16.31 46.56
N PRO A 9 -37.99 15.16 46.04
CA PRO A 9 -36.55 14.93 45.92
C PRO A 9 -35.99 15.79 44.81
N ARG A 10 -34.99 16.59 45.13
CA ARG A 10 -34.17 17.31 44.15
C ARG A 10 -33.34 16.32 43.38
N LEU A 11 -33.73 16.01 42.12
CA LEU A 11 -32.95 15.24 41.17
C LEU A 11 -31.76 16.09 40.75
N GLY A 12 -30.57 15.80 41.29
CA GLY A 12 -29.29 16.38 40.83
C GLY A 12 -28.93 15.77 39.51
N VAL A 13 -28.97 16.57 38.44
CA VAL A 13 -28.45 16.17 37.11
C VAL A 13 -26.92 16.16 37.19
N LEU A 14 -26.35 14.97 37.26
CA LEU A 14 -24.91 14.77 37.21
C LEU A 14 -24.46 14.92 35.70
N LEU A 15 -23.92 16.07 35.37
CA LEU A 15 -23.39 16.34 34.05
C LEU A 15 -22.03 15.60 33.91
N ILE A 16 -22.02 14.42 33.28
CA ILE A 16 -20.80 13.68 32.98
C ILE A 16 -20.17 14.33 31.74
N ILE A 17 -19.17 15.17 31.97
CA ILE A 17 -18.30 15.71 30.91
C ILE A 17 -17.34 14.61 30.53
N THR A 18 -17.61 13.86 29.47
CA THR A 18 -16.67 12.95 28.86
C THR A 18 -15.62 13.76 28.10
N PRO A 19 -14.32 13.68 28.47
CA PRO A 19 -13.27 14.32 27.67
C PRO A 19 -13.21 13.66 26.29
N LEU A 20 -13.40 14.45 25.23
CA LEU A 20 -13.16 14.05 23.86
C LEU A 20 -11.65 13.90 23.70
N ILE A 21 -11.15 12.67 23.83
CA ILE A 21 -9.74 12.37 23.55
C ILE A 21 -9.59 12.47 22.04
N CYS A 22 -9.07 13.61 21.58
CA CYS A 22 -8.64 13.78 20.20
C CYS A 22 -7.39 12.92 20.00
N VAL A 23 -7.55 11.70 19.49
CA VAL A 23 -6.45 10.85 19.08
C VAL A 23 -5.86 11.51 17.82
N ALA A 24 -4.78 12.26 17.97
CA ALA A 24 -4.01 12.76 16.85
C ALA A 24 -3.52 11.56 16.03
N GLN A 25 -3.98 11.45 14.80
CA GLN A 25 -3.45 10.42 13.88
C GLN A 25 -1.99 10.77 13.58
N PRO A 26 -1.07 9.79 13.63
CA PRO A 26 0.31 10.05 13.28
C PRO A 26 0.39 10.50 11.82
N ILE A 27 0.88 11.70 11.60
CA ILE A 27 1.17 12.23 10.26
C ILE A 27 2.35 11.40 9.74
N ALA A 28 2.14 10.64 8.66
CA ALA A 28 3.21 9.87 8.06
C ALA A 28 4.15 10.80 7.29
N THR A 29 5.44 10.57 7.45
CA THR A 29 6.45 11.25 6.64
C THR A 29 6.45 10.64 5.23
N PRO A 30 6.47 11.46 4.17
CA PRO A 30 6.68 10.96 2.81
C PRO A 30 7.96 10.14 2.68
N LEU A 31 7.91 9.09 1.89
CA LEU A 31 9.06 8.23 1.59
C LEU A 31 9.92 8.88 0.52
N HIS A 32 11.23 8.75 0.66
CA HIS A 32 12.20 9.25 -0.30
C HIS A 32 13.21 8.16 -0.68
N SER A 33 13.89 8.35 -1.79
CA SER A 33 15.00 7.47 -2.19
C SER A 33 16.05 7.38 -1.07
N GLY A 34 16.42 6.18 -0.68
CA GLY A 34 17.30 5.87 0.44
C GLY A 34 16.59 5.45 1.72
N ASP A 35 15.30 5.77 1.88
CA ASP A 35 14.53 5.39 3.07
C ASP A 35 14.29 3.88 3.10
N MET A 36 14.22 3.32 4.30
CA MET A 36 13.76 1.96 4.51
C MET A 36 12.26 1.89 4.23
N PHE A 37 11.84 0.98 3.34
CA PHE A 37 10.42 0.76 3.10
C PHE A 37 9.72 0.29 4.39
N PRO A 38 8.59 0.88 4.77
CA PRO A 38 7.87 0.51 5.98
C PRO A 38 7.42 -0.94 5.97
N GLN A 39 7.45 -1.58 7.14
CA GLN A 39 6.96 -2.94 7.25
C GLN A 39 5.47 -3.02 6.91
N PHE A 40 5.15 -3.93 6.04
CA PHE A 40 3.80 -4.27 5.64
C PHE A 40 3.64 -5.79 5.61
N THR A 41 2.58 -6.28 6.23
CA THR A 41 2.20 -7.68 6.19
C THR A 41 0.81 -7.83 5.59
N GLY A 42 0.64 -8.77 4.68
CA GLY A 42 -0.63 -9.00 4.01
C GLY A 42 -0.73 -10.38 3.41
N LYS A 43 -1.82 -10.60 2.68
CA LYS A 43 -2.03 -11.83 1.90
C LYS A 43 -2.28 -11.47 0.45
N THR A 44 -1.70 -12.25 -0.44
CA THR A 44 -1.97 -12.15 -1.87
C THR A 44 -3.41 -12.58 -2.18
N LEU A 45 -3.87 -12.32 -3.40
CA LEU A 45 -5.19 -12.77 -3.86
C LEU A 45 -5.36 -14.29 -3.81
N THR A 46 -4.26 -15.06 -3.86
CA THR A 46 -4.28 -16.53 -3.68
C THR A 46 -4.18 -16.97 -2.23
N GLY A 47 -4.08 -16.02 -1.28
CA GLY A 47 -4.01 -16.30 0.16
C GLY A 47 -2.61 -16.54 0.71
N LYS A 48 -1.56 -16.42 -0.10
CA LYS A 48 -0.18 -16.57 0.36
C LYS A 48 0.23 -15.39 1.23
N PRO A 49 0.92 -15.61 2.37
CA PRO A 49 1.45 -14.52 3.18
C PRO A 49 2.53 -13.76 2.41
N LEU A 50 2.58 -12.46 2.60
CA LEU A 50 3.60 -11.58 2.03
C LEU A 50 4.04 -10.57 3.09
N GLU A 51 5.34 -10.36 3.17
CA GLU A 51 5.96 -9.37 4.05
C GLU A 51 6.89 -8.46 3.25
N LEU A 52 6.60 -7.16 3.27
CA LEU A 52 7.46 -6.12 2.72
C LEU A 52 8.18 -5.41 3.88
N PRO A 53 9.45 -5.06 3.74
CA PRO A 53 10.34 -5.25 2.58
C PRO A 53 11.08 -6.60 2.55
N ALA A 54 10.70 -7.60 3.36
CA ALA A 54 11.42 -8.88 3.47
C ALA A 54 11.61 -9.59 2.11
N VAL A 55 10.65 -9.46 1.19
CA VAL A 55 10.76 -10.01 -0.18
C VAL A 55 11.90 -9.38 -0.99
N ALA A 56 12.38 -8.19 -0.62
CA ALA A 56 13.51 -7.49 -1.23
C ALA A 56 14.83 -7.71 -0.47
N ALA A 57 14.88 -8.63 0.49
CA ALA A 57 16.08 -8.84 1.32
C ALA A 57 17.31 -9.27 0.49
N VAL A 58 17.10 -10.03 -0.59
CA VAL A 58 18.17 -10.61 -1.42
C VAL A 58 18.19 -10.02 -2.82
N LYS A 59 17.03 -9.70 -3.38
CA LYS A 59 16.87 -9.21 -4.75
C LYS A 59 16.11 -7.89 -4.76
N PRO A 60 16.36 -7.00 -5.72
CA PRO A 60 15.49 -5.85 -5.90
C PRO A 60 14.05 -6.30 -6.20
N ALA A 61 13.08 -5.53 -5.75
CA ALA A 61 11.67 -5.78 -5.99
C ALA A 61 10.96 -4.49 -6.39
N VAL A 62 9.95 -4.60 -7.26
CA VAL A 62 9.08 -3.47 -7.57
C VAL A 62 7.78 -3.60 -6.79
N VAL A 63 7.33 -2.51 -6.20
CA VAL A 63 6.04 -2.42 -5.51
C VAL A 63 5.21 -1.33 -6.18
N ILE A 64 4.00 -1.68 -6.61
CA ILE A 64 3.09 -0.77 -7.31
C ILE A 64 1.84 -0.59 -6.47
N PHE A 65 1.51 0.64 -6.11
CA PHE A 65 0.28 0.98 -5.41
C PHE A 65 -0.78 1.48 -6.39
N SER A 66 -2.02 1.05 -6.16
CA SER A 66 -3.20 1.57 -6.84
C SER A 66 -4.34 1.81 -5.84
N PHE A 67 -4.93 2.99 -5.90
CA PHE A 67 -6.00 3.44 -5.00
C PHE A 67 -7.37 3.43 -5.69
N THR A 68 -7.37 3.40 -7.02
CA THR A 68 -8.60 3.44 -7.84
C THR A 68 -8.54 2.40 -8.94
N ARG A 69 -9.70 2.12 -9.55
CA ARG A 69 -9.77 1.23 -10.72
C ARG A 69 -8.95 1.76 -11.90
N ARG A 70 -8.87 3.08 -12.06
CA ARG A 70 -8.07 3.71 -13.11
C ARG A 70 -6.60 3.49 -12.88
N ALA A 71 -6.11 3.76 -11.66
CA ALA A 71 -4.74 3.47 -11.25
C ALA A 71 -4.37 1.98 -11.43
N GLY A 72 -5.33 1.07 -11.23
CA GLY A 72 -5.16 -0.36 -11.47
C GLY A 72 -4.79 -0.69 -12.92
N LYS A 73 -5.29 0.06 -13.91
CA LYS A 73 -4.90 -0.12 -15.33
C LYS A 73 -3.46 0.31 -15.57
N ASP A 74 -3.04 1.42 -14.98
CA ASP A 74 -1.63 1.86 -15.06
C ASP A 74 -0.72 0.83 -14.36
N ALA A 75 -1.11 0.34 -13.18
CA ALA A 75 -0.38 -0.70 -12.47
C ALA A 75 -0.21 -1.98 -13.29
N GLN A 76 -1.22 -2.36 -14.05
CA GLN A 76 -1.16 -3.50 -14.97
C GLN A 76 -0.11 -3.28 -16.06
N LEU A 77 -0.11 -2.12 -16.73
CA LEU A 77 0.87 -1.78 -17.77
C LEU A 77 2.31 -1.86 -17.23
N TRP A 78 2.54 -1.29 -16.04
CA TRP A 78 3.83 -1.38 -15.37
C TRP A 78 4.23 -2.83 -15.09
N SER A 79 3.34 -3.62 -14.49
CA SER A 79 3.63 -5.00 -14.11
C SER A 79 3.90 -5.91 -15.31
N GLU A 80 3.14 -5.74 -16.40
CA GLU A 80 3.32 -6.49 -17.65
C GLU A 80 4.69 -6.17 -18.29
N ARG A 81 5.06 -4.89 -18.33
CA ARG A 81 6.33 -4.47 -18.92
C ARG A 81 7.52 -4.99 -18.11
N ILE A 82 7.44 -4.90 -16.77
CA ILE A 82 8.47 -5.43 -15.86
C ILE A 82 8.58 -6.95 -16.01
N ALA A 83 7.46 -7.66 -16.02
CA ALA A 83 7.45 -9.12 -16.17
C ALA A 83 8.04 -9.57 -17.51
N LYS A 84 7.85 -8.80 -18.58
CA LYS A 84 8.44 -9.05 -19.90
C LYS A 84 9.96 -8.90 -19.90
N ASP A 85 10.47 -7.81 -19.31
CA ASP A 85 11.90 -7.49 -19.37
C ASP A 85 12.71 -8.18 -18.27
N PHE A 86 12.09 -8.51 -17.10
CA PHE A 86 12.74 -9.10 -15.93
C PHE A 86 11.93 -10.27 -15.35
N PRO A 87 11.67 -11.34 -16.14
CA PRO A 87 10.68 -12.38 -15.74
C PRO A 87 11.07 -13.17 -14.50
N ARG A 88 12.34 -13.25 -14.14
CA ARG A 88 12.88 -14.04 -13.02
C ARG A 88 13.69 -13.25 -11.99
N ASP A 89 14.17 -12.08 -12.38
CA ASP A 89 15.18 -11.35 -11.61
C ASP A 89 14.54 -10.39 -10.63
N VAL A 90 13.39 -9.81 -10.99
CA VAL A 90 12.72 -8.75 -10.21
C VAL A 90 11.26 -9.10 -9.99
N PRO A 91 10.89 -9.54 -8.79
CA PRO A 91 9.48 -9.71 -8.46
C PRO A 91 8.77 -8.34 -8.45
N CYS A 92 7.59 -8.30 -9.07
CA CYS A 92 6.73 -7.13 -9.08
C CYS A 92 5.47 -7.44 -8.24
N TYR A 93 5.23 -6.66 -7.20
CA TYR A 93 4.08 -6.77 -6.32
C TYR A 93 3.12 -5.61 -6.55
N THR A 94 1.85 -5.90 -6.72
CA THR A 94 0.80 -4.87 -6.84
C THR A 94 -0.01 -4.81 -5.56
N MET A 95 -0.11 -3.63 -4.97
CA MET A 95 -0.91 -3.35 -3.79
C MET A 95 -2.15 -2.56 -4.19
N ILE A 96 -3.32 -3.17 -4.04
CA ILE A 96 -4.62 -2.57 -4.34
C ILE A 96 -5.25 -2.14 -3.02
N MET A 97 -5.42 -0.84 -2.83
CA MET A 97 -6.04 -0.27 -1.65
C MET A 97 -7.55 -0.18 -1.86
N LEU A 98 -8.33 -0.85 -0.99
CA LEU A 98 -9.79 -0.93 -1.07
C LEU A 98 -10.47 -0.52 0.25
N GLU A 99 -9.81 0.30 1.07
CA GLU A 99 -10.39 0.77 2.33
C GLU A 99 -11.64 1.63 2.08
N SER A 100 -11.59 2.48 1.06
CA SER A 100 -12.69 3.33 0.60
C SER A 100 -13.89 2.55 0.05
N VAL A 101 -13.71 1.26 -0.29
CA VAL A 101 -14.80 0.41 -0.77
C VAL A 101 -15.65 -0.08 0.40
N PRO A 102 -16.98 0.19 0.41
CA PRO A 102 -17.87 -0.31 1.45
C PRO A 102 -17.79 -1.83 1.59
N THR A 103 -17.79 -2.33 2.82
CA THR A 103 -17.57 -3.75 3.15
C THR A 103 -18.50 -4.69 2.38
N LEU A 104 -19.75 -4.29 2.15
CA LEU A 104 -20.74 -5.06 1.40
C LEU A 104 -20.30 -5.36 -0.05
N PHE A 105 -19.53 -4.48 -0.68
CA PHE A 105 -19.13 -4.60 -2.08
C PHE A 105 -17.73 -5.18 -2.27
N ARG A 106 -16.92 -5.30 -1.19
CA ARG A 106 -15.52 -5.78 -1.26
C ARG A 106 -15.37 -7.13 -1.92
N GLY A 107 -16.24 -8.08 -1.57
CA GLY A 107 -16.22 -9.43 -2.17
C GLY A 107 -16.44 -9.42 -3.68
N MET A 108 -17.39 -8.62 -4.16
CA MET A 108 -17.69 -8.47 -5.58
C MET A 108 -16.51 -7.80 -6.33
N VAL A 109 -15.94 -6.74 -5.75
CA VAL A 109 -14.77 -6.05 -6.33
C VAL A 109 -13.57 -6.99 -6.44
N VAL A 110 -13.25 -7.72 -5.37
CA VAL A 110 -12.13 -8.70 -5.38
C VAL A 110 -12.37 -9.83 -6.36
N SER A 111 -13.60 -10.33 -6.48
CA SER A 111 -13.96 -11.35 -7.47
C SER A 111 -13.75 -10.86 -8.90
N GLY A 112 -14.14 -9.61 -9.20
CA GLY A 112 -13.87 -8.99 -10.49
C GLY A 112 -12.37 -8.85 -10.77
N ILE A 113 -11.60 -8.35 -9.81
CA ILE A 113 -10.13 -8.24 -9.92
C ILE A 113 -9.50 -9.60 -10.22
N LYS A 114 -9.91 -10.66 -9.52
CA LYS A 114 -9.40 -12.01 -9.75
C LYS A 114 -9.76 -12.53 -11.15
N GLY A 115 -10.97 -12.26 -11.62
CA GLY A 115 -11.41 -12.67 -12.97
C GLY A 115 -10.60 -12.05 -14.09
N ASP A 116 -10.12 -10.84 -13.89
CA ASP A 116 -9.35 -10.07 -14.89
C ASP A 116 -7.83 -10.39 -14.85
N MET A 117 -7.35 -11.17 -13.86
CA MET A 117 -5.91 -11.41 -13.65
C MET A 117 -5.50 -12.86 -13.84
N PRO A 118 -4.39 -13.15 -14.56
CA PRO A 118 -3.80 -14.48 -14.60
C PRO A 118 -3.37 -14.96 -13.19
N PRO A 119 -3.41 -16.28 -12.90
CA PRO A 119 -3.06 -16.82 -11.58
C PRO A 119 -1.67 -16.39 -11.08
N ALA A 120 -0.68 -16.33 -11.98
CA ALA A 120 0.69 -15.91 -11.62
C ALA A 120 0.75 -14.44 -11.14
N VAL A 121 -0.13 -13.58 -11.64
CA VAL A 121 -0.26 -12.18 -11.20
C VAL A 121 -0.99 -12.10 -9.86
N GLN A 122 -2.03 -12.94 -9.67
CA GLN A 122 -2.75 -13.03 -8.39
C GLN A 122 -1.84 -13.40 -7.21
N ASP A 123 -0.81 -14.23 -7.44
CA ASP A 123 0.21 -14.60 -6.43
C ASP A 123 1.08 -13.42 -5.96
N ARG A 124 1.06 -12.31 -6.68
CA ARG A 124 1.84 -11.10 -6.38
C ARG A 124 0.97 -9.86 -6.22
N THR A 125 -0.34 -10.03 -6.20
CA THR A 125 -1.31 -8.95 -5.97
C THR A 125 -1.87 -9.05 -4.57
N ILE A 126 -1.74 -7.98 -3.81
CA ILE A 126 -2.23 -7.84 -2.44
C ILE A 126 -3.42 -6.89 -2.45
N VAL A 127 -4.46 -7.20 -1.68
CA VAL A 127 -5.56 -6.30 -1.41
C VAL A 127 -5.50 -5.87 0.04
N SER A 128 -5.45 -4.57 0.29
CA SER A 128 -5.53 -3.99 1.63
C SER A 128 -6.86 -3.26 1.81
N TYR A 129 -7.43 -3.42 3.01
CA TYR A 129 -8.65 -2.74 3.45
C TYR A 129 -8.38 -1.74 4.58
N ARG A 130 -7.10 -1.39 4.78
CA ARG A 130 -6.63 -0.54 5.89
C ARG A 130 -5.49 0.33 5.41
N ASP A 131 -5.30 1.43 6.13
CA ASP A 131 -4.14 2.30 6.00
C ASP A 131 -4.02 3.00 4.63
N GLU A 132 -5.12 3.13 3.89
CA GLU A 132 -5.12 3.78 2.56
C GLU A 132 -4.62 5.22 2.66
N GLU A 133 -5.15 5.98 3.62
CA GLU A 133 -4.73 7.37 3.82
C GLU A 133 -3.28 7.48 4.29
N LEU A 134 -2.83 6.57 5.15
CA LEU A 134 -1.43 6.48 5.59
C LEU A 134 -0.49 6.24 4.40
N TRP A 135 -0.87 5.35 3.48
CA TRP A 135 -0.08 5.08 2.29
C TRP A 135 -0.11 6.25 1.30
N LYS A 136 -1.25 6.93 1.14
CA LYS A 136 -1.31 8.16 0.35
C LYS A 136 -0.35 9.23 0.88
N GLN A 137 -0.30 9.43 2.19
CA GLN A 137 0.66 10.36 2.81
C GLN A 137 2.10 9.94 2.59
N ARG A 138 2.44 8.66 2.79
CA ARG A 138 3.79 8.11 2.56
C ARG A 138 4.27 8.22 1.12
N LEU A 139 3.36 8.11 0.17
CA LEU A 139 3.65 8.22 -1.26
C LEU A 139 3.51 9.66 -1.78
N ALA A 140 3.24 10.63 -0.89
CA ALA A 140 2.89 12.00 -1.25
C ALA A 140 1.83 12.05 -2.38
N ALA A 141 0.84 11.15 -2.28
CA ALA A 141 -0.15 10.94 -3.32
C ALA A 141 -1.14 12.10 -3.39
N THR A 142 -0.98 12.95 -4.39
CA THR A 142 -1.88 14.08 -4.69
C THR A 142 -2.96 13.73 -5.71
N ASP A 143 -2.73 12.66 -6.49
CA ASP A 143 -3.68 12.16 -7.50
C ASP A 143 -3.73 10.64 -7.42
N ASP A 144 -4.87 10.10 -6.97
CA ASP A 144 -5.09 8.66 -6.84
C ASP A 144 -5.58 7.98 -8.14
N SER A 145 -5.70 8.75 -9.24
CA SER A 145 -6.09 8.22 -10.54
C SER A 145 -4.98 7.46 -11.27
N HIS A 146 -3.73 7.54 -10.80
CA HIS A 146 -2.57 6.88 -11.36
C HIS A 146 -1.89 5.92 -10.37
N ALA A 147 -1.03 5.04 -10.89
CA ALA A 147 -0.24 4.14 -10.08
C ALA A 147 0.98 4.85 -9.48
N TYR A 148 1.41 4.40 -8.30
CA TYR A 148 2.66 4.78 -7.65
C TYR A 148 3.61 3.59 -7.70
N VAL A 149 4.76 3.75 -8.33
CA VAL A 149 5.72 2.68 -8.59
C VAL A 149 7.00 2.93 -7.82
N LEU A 150 7.40 1.96 -7.02
CA LEU A 150 8.58 2.02 -6.18
C LEU A 150 9.54 0.88 -6.55
N LEU A 151 10.82 1.17 -6.67
CA LEU A 151 11.88 0.17 -6.72
C LEU A 151 12.51 0.05 -5.33
N LEU A 152 12.45 -1.14 -4.76
CA LEU A 152 13.20 -1.51 -3.56
C LEU A 152 14.48 -2.21 -3.98
N GLY A 153 15.62 -1.72 -3.50
CA GLY A 153 16.89 -2.40 -3.63
C GLY A 153 17.01 -3.57 -2.66
N SER A 154 18.12 -4.29 -2.73
CA SER A 154 18.48 -5.29 -1.73
C SER A 154 18.48 -4.63 -0.33
N HIS A 155 17.98 -5.37 0.67
CA HIS A 155 17.74 -4.91 2.03
C HIS A 155 16.52 -3.98 2.22
N GLY A 156 15.69 -3.76 1.18
CA GLY A 156 14.41 -3.08 1.31
C GLY A 156 14.46 -1.56 1.36
N HIS A 157 15.59 -0.94 0.99
CA HIS A 157 15.66 0.50 0.84
C HIS A 157 15.07 0.94 -0.51
N MET A 158 14.33 2.03 -0.49
CA MET A 158 13.76 2.63 -1.69
C MET A 158 14.88 3.23 -2.56
N GLN A 159 14.91 2.86 -3.84
CA GLN A 159 15.97 3.27 -4.77
C GLN A 159 15.45 4.21 -5.85
N TRP A 160 14.16 4.13 -6.14
CA TRP A 160 13.52 4.94 -7.17
C TRP A 160 12.01 4.92 -6.97
N GLU A 161 11.37 5.99 -7.39
CA GLU A 161 9.92 6.15 -7.38
C GLU A 161 9.43 6.89 -8.63
N SER A 162 8.21 6.60 -9.03
CA SER A 162 7.45 7.36 -10.02
C SER A 162 5.97 7.36 -9.67
N SER A 163 5.31 8.45 -10.00
CA SER A 163 3.86 8.60 -9.90
C SER A 163 3.31 9.18 -11.20
N GLY A 164 2.11 8.76 -11.57
CA GLY A 164 1.46 9.24 -12.77
C GLY A 164 1.12 8.12 -13.77
N ALA A 165 0.63 8.53 -14.94
CA ALA A 165 0.33 7.59 -16.01
C ALA A 165 1.60 6.88 -16.48
N PHE A 166 1.45 5.62 -16.89
CA PHE A 166 2.57 4.89 -17.50
C PHE A 166 3.15 5.68 -18.68
N ASN A 167 4.47 5.82 -18.71
CA ASN A 167 5.20 6.41 -19.82
C ASN A 167 6.57 5.72 -20.02
N ASP A 168 7.06 5.73 -21.26
CA ASP A 168 8.29 5.06 -21.63
C ASP A 168 9.55 5.71 -21.04
N SER A 169 9.52 7.02 -20.73
CA SER A 169 10.66 7.70 -20.11
C SER A 169 10.92 7.18 -18.72
N ASP A 170 9.88 7.15 -17.87
CA ASP A 170 9.98 6.65 -16.49
C ASP A 170 10.28 5.15 -16.48
N TYR A 171 9.68 4.41 -17.42
CA TYR A 171 10.02 2.99 -17.56
C TYR A 171 11.50 2.76 -17.90
N THR A 172 12.08 3.58 -18.77
CA THR A 172 13.50 3.50 -19.11
C THR A 172 14.39 3.79 -17.91
N GLN A 173 14.02 4.78 -17.08
CA GLN A 173 14.73 5.07 -15.83
C GLN A 173 14.64 3.88 -14.88
N LEU A 174 13.43 3.36 -14.62
CA LEU A 174 13.23 2.19 -13.78
C LEU A 174 14.09 1.01 -14.25
N LYS A 175 14.09 0.73 -15.56
CA LYS A 175 14.87 -0.35 -16.17
C LYS A 175 16.37 -0.21 -15.91
N SER A 176 16.91 1.00 -16.07
CA SER A 176 18.31 1.30 -15.76
C SER A 176 18.63 1.05 -14.29
N ARG A 177 17.79 1.55 -13.38
CA ARG A 177 17.96 1.34 -11.93
C ARG A 177 17.88 -0.13 -11.55
N ILE A 178 16.95 -0.89 -12.10
CA ILE A 178 16.86 -2.34 -11.89
C ILE A 178 18.17 -3.02 -12.31
N GLN A 179 18.70 -2.70 -13.50
CA GLN A 179 19.94 -3.29 -14.00
C GLN A 179 21.15 -2.96 -13.11
N GLU A 180 21.21 -1.75 -12.57
CA GLU A 180 22.23 -1.35 -11.59
C GLU A 180 22.13 -2.19 -10.31
N GLN A 181 20.92 -2.38 -9.77
CA GLN A 181 20.69 -3.19 -8.57
C GLN A 181 21.04 -4.67 -8.79
N ILE A 182 20.70 -5.25 -9.95
CA ILE A 182 21.04 -6.64 -10.28
C ILE A 182 22.57 -6.80 -10.38
N LYS A 183 23.28 -5.86 -11.00
CA LYS A 183 24.75 -5.88 -11.07
C LYS A 183 25.37 -5.82 -9.67
N PHE A 184 24.83 -4.95 -8.81
CA PHE A 184 25.32 -4.81 -7.43
C PHE A 184 25.15 -6.10 -6.62
N VAL A 185 24.00 -6.76 -6.72
CA VAL A 185 23.72 -8.03 -6.04
C VAL A 185 24.63 -9.16 -6.52
N ASN A 186 24.93 -9.20 -7.82
CA ASN A 186 25.74 -10.24 -8.47
C ASN A 186 27.25 -9.95 -8.44
N ALA A 187 27.68 -8.79 -7.95
CA ALA A 187 29.09 -8.46 -7.82
C ALA A 187 29.78 -9.42 -6.82
N PRO A 188 30.93 -9.99 -7.16
CA PRO A 188 31.69 -10.83 -6.23
C PRO A 188 32.06 -10.01 -5.00
N ARG A 189 31.67 -10.51 -3.80
CA ARG A 189 32.09 -9.90 -2.53
C ARG A 189 33.58 -10.17 -2.40
N VAL A 190 34.38 -9.13 -2.58
CA VAL A 190 35.81 -9.18 -2.24
C VAL A 190 35.88 -9.19 -0.71
N HIS A 191 36.30 -10.32 -0.16
CA HIS A 191 36.57 -10.52 1.27
C HIS A 191 38.01 -10.14 1.57
#